data_5592b5706501f66d33ef6fa4354ab4e7
#
_entry.id   5592b5706501f66d33ef6fa4354ab4e7
#
_cell.length_a   1.000
_cell.length_b   1.000
_cell.length_c   1.000
_cell.angle_alpha   90.00
_cell.angle_beta   90.00
_cell.angle_gamma   90.00
#
_symmetry.space_group_name_H-M   'P 1'
#
loop_
_entity.id
_entity.type
_entity.pdbx_description
1 polymer ?
#
loop_
_entity_poly.entity_id
_entity_poly.type
_entity_poly.pdbx_seq_one_letter_code
_entity_poly.pdbx_strand_id
1 'polypeptide(L)'
;MKKKKSILGLCALLLFSCSDVVAKQSSYVSSTHDETSSAVSTSIEDLSSKESEHSSVSSSSLESSIAESSIESSLEESSKEDSSVISSSAQEDENLFEYDYHAPDQLPKISITTSDNSNDFATIPNRLNKWDYVNAKISVSNCDEDYQLTDIDAGVKVRGNYTADYSKKPFRIKFNKKQKMLGLNDDLKSKSWVLLADVKDSSMLHNAYSFYLGNQLLGQQGLYSSDFVPVSLEINNTYWGMYLLCEQQQVDDERVNVLDVEDLDDEQGNHYQGNDIGYFFEYDGYYYMEGDTGDPTFTITHPSNNIPTFKGGYAYCGQNGYTIKSTIYADSQKNYLQKYLQNLFKMSYKAIVNKQYFAFDADKQNLLASGAKDSESLLQQYVDINSLVDTYIIQEISCDPDIGWSSFYMSVDMSATGNQKLTFQAPWDYDSAYGIKNGVVNDGLGYYAAKGGNPWLTLFMNASWFRDKVKSRWKEMVNQGVLQEGFQLLEDYASKYVNEYSNNFTKWPNSIFWSSEAQGELTNTIKGYTTQKQCETYMYNWLHTRLNYLTKEFYKEMDVITNEDIN
;
A
#
# COMPACT_ATOMS: atom_id res chain seq x y z
N MET A 1 -38.52 27.37 -19.94
CA MET A 1 -37.67 27.40 -21.14
C MET A 1 -36.39 28.18 -20.82
N LYS A 2 -35.33 27.52 -20.42
CA LYS A 2 -33.97 28.09 -20.31
C LYS A 2 -33.03 27.26 -21.18
N LYS A 3 -32.39 27.94 -22.12
CA LYS A 3 -31.54 27.34 -23.14
C LYS A 3 -30.26 26.78 -22.51
N LYS A 4 -30.01 25.48 -22.68
CA LYS A 4 -28.69 24.87 -22.47
C LYS A 4 -27.77 25.31 -23.61
N LYS A 5 -26.67 25.99 -23.30
CA LYS A 5 -25.56 26.19 -24.23
C LYS A 5 -24.66 24.95 -24.15
N SER A 6 -24.58 24.25 -25.25
CA SER A 6 -23.60 23.18 -25.49
C SER A 6 -22.25 23.83 -25.70
N ILE A 7 -21.27 23.52 -24.84
CA ILE A 7 -19.86 23.81 -25.10
C ILE A 7 -19.21 22.48 -25.45
N LEU A 8 -19.02 22.25 -26.75
CA LEU A 8 -18.10 21.24 -27.25
C LEU A 8 -16.68 21.80 -27.07
N GLY A 9 -16.02 21.38 -26.00
CA GLY A 9 -14.59 21.57 -25.80
C GLY A 9 -13.84 20.34 -26.27
N LEU A 10 -13.03 20.51 -27.29
CA LEU A 10 -12.12 19.53 -27.86
C LEU A 10 -11.04 19.21 -26.81
N CYS A 11 -11.20 18.15 -26.02
CA CYS A 11 -10.15 17.61 -25.15
C CYS A 11 -9.23 16.72 -25.99
N ALA A 12 -8.05 17.24 -26.31
CA ALA A 12 -6.95 16.42 -26.79
C ALA A 12 -6.52 15.48 -25.69
N LEU A 13 -6.65 14.17 -25.92
CA LEU A 13 -6.14 13.09 -25.06
C LEU A 13 -4.62 13.22 -24.96
N LEU A 14 -4.13 13.67 -23.82
CA LEU A 14 -2.75 13.47 -23.40
C LEU A 14 -2.70 12.22 -22.52
N LEU A 15 -2.38 11.10 -23.14
CA LEU A 15 -1.98 9.87 -22.48
C LEU A 15 -0.56 10.08 -21.92
N PHE A 16 -0.45 10.45 -20.66
CA PHE A 16 0.82 10.42 -19.96
C PHE A 16 0.83 9.24 -18.99
N SER A 17 1.75 8.31 -19.19
CA SER A 17 2.09 7.29 -18.19
C SER A 17 2.86 7.97 -17.04
N CYS A 18 2.79 7.42 -15.82
CA CYS A 18 3.56 7.92 -14.67
C CYS A 18 5.07 8.03 -14.92
N SER A 19 5.62 7.24 -15.86
CA SER A 19 7.02 7.32 -16.28
C SER A 19 7.36 8.64 -16.97
N ASP A 20 6.43 9.25 -17.69
CA ASP A 20 6.66 10.51 -18.40
C ASP A 20 6.65 11.74 -17.45
N VAL A 21 5.95 11.64 -16.33
CA VAL A 21 5.94 12.73 -15.33
C VAL A 21 7.28 12.82 -14.62
N VAL A 22 7.89 11.69 -14.26
CA VAL A 22 9.22 11.67 -13.61
C VAL A 22 10.32 12.13 -14.59
N ALA A 23 10.24 11.73 -15.86
CA ALA A 23 11.21 12.15 -16.88
C ALA A 23 11.09 13.64 -17.23
N LYS A 24 9.87 14.23 -17.24
CA LYS A 24 9.68 15.65 -17.50
C LYS A 24 10.06 16.55 -16.32
N GLN A 25 9.94 16.08 -15.08
CA GLN A 25 10.42 16.84 -13.93
C GLN A 25 11.95 16.96 -13.89
N SER A 26 12.70 15.97 -14.39
CA SER A 26 14.16 16.07 -14.47
C SER A 26 14.65 17.02 -15.57
N SER A 27 13.84 17.32 -16.60
CA SER A 27 14.20 18.24 -17.68
C SER A 27 13.87 19.72 -17.39
N TYR A 28 13.03 19.99 -16.39
CA TYR A 28 12.67 21.39 -16.03
C TYR A 28 13.69 22.06 -15.09
N VAL A 29 14.60 21.30 -14.49
CA VAL A 29 15.64 21.84 -13.57
C VAL A 29 16.90 22.32 -14.31
N SER A 30 17.03 22.07 -15.62
CA SER A 30 18.23 22.45 -16.38
C SER A 30 18.11 23.76 -17.20
N SER A 31 17.01 24.52 -17.10
CA SER A 31 16.77 25.68 -17.98
C SER A 31 16.55 27.03 -17.29
N THR A 32 16.98 27.24 -16.04
CA THR A 32 16.97 28.55 -15.40
C THR A 32 18.29 28.86 -14.70
N HIS A 33 19.37 29.00 -15.46
CA HIS A 33 20.52 29.79 -15.10
C HIS A 33 21.35 30.02 -16.39
N ASP A 34 21.06 31.09 -17.06
CA ASP A 34 22.03 31.83 -17.85
C ASP A 34 21.50 33.26 -18.06
N GLU A 35 22.14 34.17 -17.38
CA GLU A 35 22.47 35.50 -17.92
C GLU A 35 23.45 36.20 -16.96
N THR A 36 24.62 36.37 -17.47
CA THR A 36 25.60 37.42 -17.46
C THR A 36 27.02 36.99 -17.11
N SER A 37 27.94 36.91 -18.03
CA SER A 37 28.96 37.86 -18.41
C SER A 37 30.07 37.24 -19.25
N SER A 38 30.26 37.88 -20.42
CA SER A 38 31.44 38.18 -21.22
C SER A 38 32.66 37.27 -21.25
N ALA A 39 32.87 36.75 -22.47
CA ALA A 39 34.08 36.70 -23.28
C ALA A 39 35.47 36.47 -22.64
N VAL A 40 36.14 35.38 -23.09
CA VAL A 40 37.42 35.47 -23.83
C VAL A 40 37.65 34.14 -24.56
N SER A 41 37.93 34.24 -25.85
CA SER A 41 38.33 33.23 -26.81
C SER A 41 39.73 32.69 -26.55
N THR A 42 40.00 31.41 -26.81
CA THR A 42 41.13 30.96 -27.64
C THR A 42 40.96 29.50 -28.08
N SER A 43 41.20 29.34 -29.36
CA SER A 43 41.30 28.15 -30.19
C SER A 43 42.44 27.18 -29.80
N ILE A 44 42.34 25.93 -30.18
CA ILE A 44 43.25 25.17 -31.07
C ILE A 44 42.98 23.67 -31.00
N GLU A 45 42.55 23.13 -32.13
CA GLU A 45 42.92 21.99 -32.97
C GLU A 45 43.12 20.60 -32.41
N ASP A 46 42.35 19.70 -33.04
CA ASP A 46 42.66 18.44 -33.72
C ASP A 46 43.84 17.56 -33.25
N LEU A 47 43.57 16.25 -33.13
CA LEU A 47 44.25 15.21 -33.86
C LEU A 47 43.66 13.79 -33.60
N SER A 48 43.05 13.29 -34.63
CA SER A 48 42.94 11.98 -35.28
C SER A 48 43.45 10.70 -34.61
N SER A 49 42.57 9.70 -34.67
CA SER A 49 42.73 8.32 -35.20
C SER A 49 43.86 7.41 -34.71
N LYS A 50 43.51 6.20 -34.28
CA LYS A 50 43.86 4.94 -34.98
C LYS A 50 43.20 3.70 -34.36
N GLU A 51 42.74 2.88 -35.27
CA GLU A 51 42.28 1.49 -35.15
C GLU A 51 43.40 0.52 -34.73
N SER A 52 43.04 -0.64 -34.19
CA SER A 52 43.26 -2.02 -34.65
C SER A 52 43.30 -2.96 -33.45
N GLU A 53 42.64 -3.99 -33.50
CA GLU A 53 42.54 -5.33 -34.05
C GLU A 53 42.64 -6.44 -32.98
N HIS A 54 41.67 -7.30 -33.07
CA HIS A 54 41.60 -8.75 -32.83
C HIS A 54 42.62 -9.47 -31.95
N SER A 55 42.09 -10.29 -31.03
CA SER A 55 42.36 -11.74 -31.11
C SER A 55 41.39 -12.58 -30.26
N SER A 56 40.82 -13.56 -30.93
CA SER A 56 40.04 -14.69 -30.44
C SER A 56 40.99 -15.80 -29.93
N VAL A 57 40.63 -16.48 -28.83
CA VAL A 57 41.03 -17.87 -28.57
C VAL A 57 39.98 -18.57 -27.71
N SER A 58 39.24 -19.42 -28.30
CA SER A 58 38.86 -20.83 -28.15
C SER A 58 38.78 -21.47 -26.77
N SER A 59 37.62 -22.08 -26.59
CA SER A 59 37.16 -23.21 -25.79
C SER A 59 38.19 -24.28 -25.40
N SER A 60 38.04 -24.81 -24.18
CA SER A 60 38.25 -26.24 -23.94
C SER A 60 37.43 -26.72 -22.74
N SER A 61 36.59 -27.70 -23.01
CA SER A 61 35.89 -28.61 -22.13
C SER A 61 36.84 -29.55 -21.37
N LEU A 62 36.49 -29.88 -20.12
CA LEU A 62 36.93 -31.14 -19.49
C LEU A 62 35.87 -31.62 -18.51
N GLU A 63 35.25 -32.72 -18.88
CA GLU A 63 34.51 -33.66 -18.02
C GLU A 63 35.48 -34.50 -17.19
N SER A 64 35.08 -34.91 -16.02
CA SER A 64 35.21 -36.22 -15.36
C SER A 64 35.20 -36.03 -13.85
N SER A 65 34.71 -36.85 -12.99
CA SER A 65 34.03 -38.12 -12.93
C SER A 65 33.86 -38.46 -11.45
N ILE A 66 32.76 -39.12 -11.18
CA ILE A 66 32.26 -39.77 -9.99
C ILE A 66 33.32 -40.46 -9.12
N ALA A 67 33.16 -40.37 -7.77
CA ALA A 67 33.47 -41.47 -6.87
C ALA A 67 32.63 -41.39 -5.58
N GLU A 68 31.72 -42.32 -5.44
CA GLU A 68 31.06 -42.75 -4.19
C GLU A 68 32.08 -43.37 -3.22
N SER A 69 31.92 -43.13 -1.93
CA SER A 69 32.29 -44.12 -0.92
C SER A 69 31.48 -43.94 0.33
N SER A 70 30.62 -44.93 0.54
CA SER A 70 29.93 -45.29 1.77
C SER A 70 30.93 -45.81 2.84
N ILE A 71 30.72 -45.42 4.12
CA ILE A 71 31.10 -46.26 5.28
C ILE A 71 30.07 -46.04 6.40
N GLU A 72 29.54 -47.17 6.86
CA GLU A 72 28.62 -47.36 7.97
C GLU A 72 29.28 -47.25 9.34
N SER A 73 28.43 -46.87 10.31
CA SER A 73 28.23 -47.33 11.69
C SER A 73 29.37 -47.33 12.70
N SER A 74 29.12 -46.76 13.87
CA SER A 74 28.97 -47.52 15.12
C SER A 74 28.52 -46.63 16.30
N LEU A 75 27.54 -47.13 17.05
CA LEU A 75 27.05 -46.74 18.35
C LEU A 75 28.11 -46.88 19.45
N GLU A 76 28.12 -46.00 20.45
CA GLU A 76 28.26 -46.42 21.87
C GLU A 76 27.76 -45.31 22.82
N GLU A 77 26.92 -45.76 23.74
CA GLU A 77 26.40 -45.08 24.91
C GLU A 77 27.48 -44.88 25.97
N SER A 78 27.43 -43.79 26.76
CA SER A 78 27.50 -43.85 28.24
C SER A 78 27.21 -42.49 28.90
N SER A 79 26.16 -42.44 29.63
CA SER A 79 25.89 -42.18 31.06
C SER A 79 26.32 -40.85 31.70
N LYS A 80 25.26 -40.11 32.13
CA LYS A 80 24.96 -39.49 33.43
C LYS A 80 26.05 -38.72 34.19
N GLU A 81 25.75 -37.44 34.51
CA GLU A 81 25.43 -36.92 35.87
C GLU A 81 25.18 -35.41 35.81
N ASP A 82 24.08 -35.03 36.25
CA ASP A 82 23.54 -34.29 37.39
C ASP A 82 23.78 -32.78 37.50
N SER A 83 22.64 -32.13 37.52
CA SER A 83 22.13 -31.08 38.40
C SER A 83 22.66 -29.65 38.24
N SER A 84 21.80 -28.77 37.82
CA SER A 84 21.16 -27.78 38.72
C SER A 84 20.09 -26.99 37.96
N VAL A 85 18.87 -27.17 38.40
CA VAL A 85 17.68 -26.43 38.03
C VAL A 85 17.88 -24.98 38.49
N ILE A 86 18.00 -24.05 37.56
CA ILE A 86 17.60 -22.66 37.76
C ILE A 86 16.34 -22.47 36.96
N SER A 87 15.21 -22.59 37.64
CA SER A 87 13.93 -22.14 37.16
C SER A 87 13.92 -20.62 37.06
N SER A 88 14.24 -20.07 35.91
CA SER A 88 13.73 -18.78 35.54
C SER A 88 12.35 -19.02 34.97
N SER A 89 11.31 -18.67 35.71
CA SER A 89 9.96 -18.52 35.21
C SER A 89 10.01 -17.47 34.09
N ALA A 90 10.09 -17.93 32.85
CA ALA A 90 9.63 -17.14 31.73
C ALA A 90 8.12 -16.96 31.97
N GLN A 91 7.68 -15.74 32.26
CA GLN A 91 6.31 -15.35 31.99
C GLN A 91 6.14 -15.56 30.49
N GLU A 92 5.35 -16.57 30.15
CA GLU A 92 4.75 -16.67 28.81
C GLU A 92 3.91 -15.39 28.68
N ASP A 93 4.27 -14.52 27.75
CA ASP A 93 3.45 -13.41 27.30
C ASP A 93 2.23 -14.03 26.60
N GLU A 94 1.17 -14.27 27.37
CA GLU A 94 -0.15 -14.65 26.90
C GLU A 94 -0.82 -13.41 26.29
N ASN A 95 -0.43 -13.00 25.10
CA ASN A 95 -1.21 -12.16 24.18
C ASN A 95 -0.47 -12.03 22.84
N LEU A 96 -0.14 -13.15 22.21
CA LEU A 96 0.12 -13.16 20.78
C LEU A 96 -1.25 -13.08 20.09
N PHE A 97 -1.49 -11.99 19.36
CA PHE A 97 -2.62 -11.90 18.46
C PHE A 97 -2.42 -12.96 17.36
N GLU A 98 -3.19 -14.02 17.44
CA GLU A 98 -3.17 -15.11 16.47
C GLU A 98 -4.12 -14.70 15.33
N TYR A 99 -3.57 -14.19 14.25
CA TYR A 99 -4.34 -13.98 13.02
C TYR A 99 -4.41 -15.34 12.31
N ASP A 100 -5.49 -16.03 12.53
CA ASP A 100 -5.76 -17.33 11.91
C ASP A 100 -6.44 -17.11 10.55
N TYR A 101 -5.64 -16.71 9.53
CA TYR A 101 -6.15 -16.57 8.18
C TYR A 101 -6.16 -17.93 7.48
N HIS A 102 -7.35 -18.42 7.16
CA HIS A 102 -7.54 -19.62 6.36
C HIS A 102 -8.23 -19.29 5.03
N ALA A 103 -7.57 -19.65 3.92
CA ALA A 103 -8.22 -19.62 2.63
C ALA A 103 -9.47 -20.53 2.65
N PRO A 104 -10.67 -20.03 2.30
CA PRO A 104 -11.88 -20.85 2.29
C PRO A 104 -11.70 -22.13 1.47
N ASP A 105 -12.21 -23.26 1.95
CA ASP A 105 -12.14 -24.53 1.22
C ASP A 105 -12.91 -24.47 -0.10
N GLN A 106 -13.97 -23.69 -0.13
CA GLN A 106 -14.73 -23.38 -1.33
C GLN A 106 -14.67 -21.88 -1.57
N LEU A 107 -14.41 -21.48 -2.81
CA LEU A 107 -14.44 -20.08 -3.17
C LEU A 107 -15.87 -19.53 -3.06
N PRO A 108 -16.15 -18.59 -2.14
CA PRO A 108 -17.48 -17.98 -2.02
C PRO A 108 -17.88 -17.29 -3.32
N LYS A 109 -19.18 -17.30 -3.62
CA LYS A 109 -19.71 -16.63 -4.82
C LYS A 109 -20.58 -15.44 -4.44
N ILE A 110 -20.27 -14.29 -5.04
CA ILE A 110 -21.10 -13.08 -5.00
C ILE A 110 -21.84 -12.96 -6.32
N SER A 111 -23.16 -12.84 -6.29
CA SER A 111 -23.99 -12.59 -7.47
C SER A 111 -24.62 -11.19 -7.36
N ILE A 112 -24.42 -10.39 -8.40
CA ILE A 112 -24.99 -9.05 -8.58
C ILE A 112 -26.07 -9.15 -9.66
N THR A 113 -27.31 -8.83 -9.31
CA THR A 113 -28.42 -8.76 -10.26
C THR A 113 -28.91 -7.32 -10.34
N THR A 114 -28.66 -6.63 -11.46
CA THR A 114 -29.10 -5.24 -11.67
C THR A 114 -30.59 -5.19 -11.96
N SER A 115 -31.24 -4.08 -11.61
CA SER A 115 -32.68 -3.90 -11.77
C SER A 115 -33.15 -3.96 -13.23
N ASP A 116 -32.30 -3.58 -14.18
CA ASP A 116 -32.55 -3.59 -15.62
C ASP A 116 -31.95 -4.81 -16.33
N ASN A 117 -31.30 -5.68 -15.57
CA ASN A 117 -30.56 -6.83 -16.06
C ASN A 117 -29.49 -6.46 -17.12
N SER A 118 -28.93 -5.23 -17.06
CA SER A 118 -27.86 -4.74 -17.93
C SER A 118 -26.49 -4.85 -17.26
N ASN A 119 -25.49 -5.21 -18.05
CA ASN A 119 -24.07 -5.21 -17.64
C ASN A 119 -23.36 -3.90 -18.03
N ASP A 120 -24.05 -2.90 -18.51
CA ASP A 120 -23.48 -1.66 -19.05
C ASP A 120 -22.58 -0.95 -18.02
N PHE A 121 -23.02 -0.88 -16.74
CA PHE A 121 -22.22 -0.26 -15.69
C PHE A 121 -20.82 -0.89 -15.53
N ALA A 122 -20.69 -2.18 -15.82
CA ALA A 122 -19.47 -2.96 -15.67
C ALA A 122 -18.62 -3.05 -16.96
N THR A 123 -19.16 -2.66 -18.11
CA THR A 123 -18.50 -2.81 -19.42
C THR A 123 -18.06 -1.49 -20.03
N ILE A 124 -18.77 -0.39 -19.73
CA ILE A 124 -18.46 0.92 -20.32
C ILE A 124 -17.14 1.45 -19.75
N PRO A 125 -16.11 1.72 -20.60
CA PRO A 125 -14.87 2.34 -20.13
C PRO A 125 -15.17 3.80 -19.80
N ASN A 126 -15.48 4.09 -18.56
CA ASN A 126 -15.85 5.45 -18.22
C ASN A 126 -15.52 5.80 -16.77
N ARG A 127 -14.32 6.34 -16.59
CA ARG A 127 -13.88 6.96 -15.33
C ARG A 127 -14.87 8.02 -14.84
N LEU A 128 -15.62 8.65 -15.73
CA LEU A 128 -16.59 9.69 -15.42
C LEU A 128 -17.89 9.14 -14.81
N ASN A 129 -18.23 7.86 -15.06
CA ASN A 129 -19.45 7.23 -14.52
C ASN A 129 -19.22 6.46 -13.20
N LYS A 130 -18.02 6.50 -12.62
CA LYS A 130 -17.74 5.84 -11.32
C LYS A 130 -18.54 6.42 -10.15
N TRP A 131 -19.28 7.49 -10.36
CA TRP A 131 -20.03 8.20 -9.31
C TRP A 131 -21.44 7.65 -9.10
N ASP A 132 -22.06 7.10 -10.11
CA ASP A 132 -23.45 6.70 -10.08
C ASP A 132 -23.62 5.25 -9.64
N TYR A 133 -24.44 5.02 -8.61
CA TYR A 133 -24.84 3.67 -8.22
C TYR A 133 -25.96 3.14 -9.10
N VAL A 134 -25.79 1.93 -9.59
CA VAL A 134 -26.87 1.15 -10.21
C VAL A 134 -27.57 0.34 -9.12
N ASN A 135 -28.89 0.35 -9.10
CA ASN A 135 -29.66 -0.46 -8.16
C ASN A 135 -29.50 -1.95 -8.51
N ALA A 136 -29.22 -2.74 -7.51
CA ALA A 136 -28.97 -4.17 -7.65
C ALA A 136 -29.46 -4.96 -6.43
N LYS A 137 -29.56 -6.26 -6.61
CA LYS A 137 -29.69 -7.24 -5.55
C LYS A 137 -28.39 -8.04 -5.44
N ILE A 138 -27.94 -8.26 -4.23
CA ILE A 138 -26.74 -9.01 -3.93
C ILE A 138 -27.13 -10.32 -3.27
N SER A 139 -26.59 -11.43 -3.80
CA SER A 139 -26.65 -12.74 -3.17
C SER A 139 -25.22 -13.24 -2.90
N VAL A 140 -25.03 -13.91 -1.78
CA VAL A 140 -23.77 -14.58 -1.41
C VAL A 140 -24.09 -16.04 -1.17
N SER A 141 -23.32 -16.93 -1.80
CA SER A 141 -23.52 -18.37 -1.73
C SER A 141 -22.18 -19.10 -1.77
N ASN A 142 -22.21 -20.42 -1.67
CA ASN A 142 -21.00 -21.24 -1.64
C ASN A 142 -20.08 -20.86 -0.45
N CYS A 143 -20.71 -20.66 0.71
CA CYS A 143 -20.10 -20.33 1.98
C CYS A 143 -20.98 -20.89 3.10
N ASP A 144 -20.56 -20.74 4.34
CA ASP A 144 -21.32 -21.15 5.50
C ASP A 144 -22.71 -20.49 5.54
N GLU A 145 -23.71 -21.20 6.09
CA GLU A 145 -25.11 -20.74 6.11
C GLU A 145 -25.27 -19.35 6.74
N ASP A 146 -24.48 -19.04 7.77
CA ASP A 146 -24.50 -17.76 8.48
C ASP A 146 -24.09 -16.56 7.64
N TYR A 147 -23.39 -16.79 6.52
CA TYR A 147 -22.91 -15.77 5.59
C TYR A 147 -23.67 -15.72 4.27
N GLN A 148 -24.63 -16.63 4.09
CA GLN A 148 -25.43 -16.60 2.86
C GLN A 148 -26.36 -15.41 2.84
N LEU A 149 -26.41 -14.72 1.71
CA LEU A 149 -27.33 -13.62 1.44
C LEU A 149 -28.19 -13.96 0.21
N THR A 150 -29.46 -13.60 0.24
CA THR A 150 -30.37 -13.79 -0.88
C THR A 150 -31.08 -12.49 -1.23
N ASP A 151 -30.82 -11.98 -2.41
CA ASP A 151 -31.50 -10.82 -3.03
C ASP A 151 -31.57 -9.57 -2.13
N ILE A 152 -30.47 -9.24 -1.45
CA ILE A 152 -30.37 -8.06 -0.60
C ILE A 152 -30.19 -6.80 -1.43
N ASP A 153 -31.02 -5.79 -1.16
CA ASP A 153 -31.00 -4.52 -1.90
C ASP A 153 -29.72 -3.73 -1.63
N ALA A 154 -29.07 -3.33 -2.73
CA ALA A 154 -27.84 -2.54 -2.71
C ALA A 154 -27.73 -1.64 -3.96
N GLY A 155 -26.84 -0.67 -3.87
CA GLY A 155 -26.27 -0.01 -5.03
C GLY A 155 -24.91 -0.60 -5.38
N VAL A 156 -24.59 -0.72 -6.65
CA VAL A 156 -23.26 -1.14 -7.14
C VAL A 156 -22.73 -0.11 -8.12
N LYS A 157 -21.45 0.21 -8.01
CA LYS A 157 -20.77 1.10 -8.97
C LYS A 157 -19.34 0.65 -9.23
N VAL A 158 -18.77 1.08 -10.34
CA VAL A 158 -17.34 1.01 -10.59
C VAL A 158 -16.60 1.93 -9.60
N ARG A 159 -15.45 1.52 -9.13
CA ARG A 159 -14.56 2.31 -8.27
C ARG A 159 -13.16 2.42 -8.87
N GLY A 160 -12.31 3.20 -8.20
CA GLY A 160 -10.94 3.45 -8.59
C GLY A 160 -10.79 4.64 -9.54
N ASN A 161 -9.58 5.14 -9.67
CA ASN A 161 -9.23 6.20 -10.61
C ASN A 161 -8.76 5.59 -11.93
N TYR A 162 -7.56 5.04 -11.93
CA TYR A 162 -6.94 4.48 -13.13
C TYR A 162 -7.54 3.10 -13.49
N THR A 163 -7.75 2.24 -12.50
CA THR A 163 -8.27 0.88 -12.70
C THR A 163 -9.71 0.82 -13.19
N ALA A 164 -10.48 1.91 -13.05
CA ALA A 164 -11.82 2.02 -13.63
C ALA A 164 -11.86 2.01 -15.17
N ASP A 165 -10.74 2.29 -15.82
CA ASP A 165 -10.64 2.30 -17.30
C ASP A 165 -10.27 0.92 -17.88
N TYR A 166 -9.78 -0.02 -17.06
CA TYR A 166 -9.46 -1.37 -17.51
C TYR A 166 -10.72 -2.20 -17.84
N SER A 167 -10.57 -3.24 -18.65
CA SER A 167 -11.67 -4.14 -19.03
C SER A 167 -12.28 -4.83 -17.82
N LYS A 168 -11.45 -5.43 -16.95
CA LYS A 168 -11.89 -5.99 -15.67
C LYS A 168 -11.87 -4.89 -14.60
N LYS A 169 -13.05 -4.44 -14.19
CA LYS A 169 -13.23 -3.28 -13.32
C LYS A 169 -13.41 -3.67 -11.86
N PRO A 170 -12.85 -2.91 -10.91
CA PRO A 170 -13.19 -3.03 -9.50
C PRO A 170 -14.56 -2.40 -9.20
N PHE A 171 -15.26 -2.94 -8.19
CA PHE A 171 -16.61 -2.49 -7.81
C PHE A 171 -16.69 -2.08 -6.36
N ARG A 172 -17.67 -1.20 -6.06
CA ARG A 172 -18.13 -0.90 -4.71
C ARG A 172 -19.59 -1.33 -4.59
N ILE A 173 -19.88 -2.12 -3.57
CA ILE A 173 -21.23 -2.47 -3.14
C ILE A 173 -21.59 -1.56 -1.97
N LYS A 174 -22.78 -0.97 -1.99
CA LYS A 174 -23.34 -0.19 -0.88
C LYS A 174 -24.75 -0.71 -0.56
N PHE A 175 -24.85 -1.54 0.47
CA PHE A 175 -26.13 -2.07 0.93
C PHE A 175 -27.04 -0.95 1.50
N ASN A 176 -28.33 -1.11 1.35
CA ASN A 176 -29.32 -0.21 1.97
C ASN A 176 -29.30 -0.32 3.51
N LYS A 177 -28.99 -1.52 4.03
CA LYS A 177 -28.81 -1.80 5.46
C LYS A 177 -27.48 -2.49 5.67
N LYS A 178 -26.82 -2.23 6.82
CA LYS A 178 -25.54 -2.89 7.18
C LYS A 178 -25.68 -4.41 7.07
N GLN A 179 -24.71 -5.07 6.40
CA GLN A 179 -24.62 -6.53 6.19
C GLN A 179 -23.26 -7.04 6.64
N LYS A 180 -23.21 -8.26 7.18
CA LYS A 180 -21.97 -9.04 7.29
C LYS A 180 -21.56 -9.56 5.91
N MET A 181 -20.28 -9.71 5.69
CA MET A 181 -19.76 -10.30 4.45
C MET A 181 -18.67 -11.33 4.80
N LEU A 182 -19.04 -12.60 4.76
CA LEU A 182 -18.12 -13.74 4.83
C LEU A 182 -17.20 -13.77 6.06
N GLY A 183 -17.66 -13.28 7.19
CA GLY A 183 -16.91 -13.29 8.45
C GLY A 183 -15.86 -12.17 8.57
N LEU A 184 -15.69 -11.35 7.55
CA LEU A 184 -14.67 -10.31 7.54
C LEU A 184 -14.81 -9.35 8.72
N ASN A 185 -13.65 -9.00 9.31
CA ASN A 185 -13.49 -8.10 10.45
C ASN A 185 -14.43 -8.47 11.61
N ASP A 186 -14.28 -9.70 12.11
CA ASP A 186 -15.06 -10.26 13.23
C ASP A 186 -16.59 -10.08 13.07
N ASP A 187 -17.11 -10.41 11.89
CA ASP A 187 -18.53 -10.28 11.58
C ASP A 187 -19.06 -8.84 11.53
N LEU A 188 -18.20 -7.88 11.25
CA LEU A 188 -18.61 -6.48 11.12
C LEU A 188 -19.78 -6.33 10.15
N LYS A 189 -20.82 -5.63 10.62
CA LYS A 189 -21.91 -5.22 9.75
C LYS A 189 -21.65 -3.84 9.17
N SER A 190 -21.43 -3.77 7.87
CA SER A 190 -21.21 -2.52 7.16
C SER A 190 -22.09 -2.39 5.92
N LYS A 191 -22.30 -1.14 5.48
CA LYS A 191 -22.98 -0.87 4.21
C LYS A 191 -22.03 -1.01 3.02
N SER A 192 -20.75 -0.67 3.18
CA SER A 192 -19.82 -0.49 2.07
C SER A 192 -18.77 -1.59 2.03
N TRP A 193 -18.70 -2.29 0.88
CA TRP A 193 -17.74 -3.35 0.59
C TRP A 193 -17.14 -3.14 -0.79
N VAL A 194 -15.94 -3.67 -1.01
CA VAL A 194 -15.18 -3.48 -2.25
C VAL A 194 -14.82 -4.84 -2.86
N LEU A 195 -14.91 -4.91 -4.18
CA LEU A 195 -14.40 -6.01 -4.99
C LEU A 195 -13.21 -5.48 -5.79
N LEU A 196 -11.98 -5.82 -5.35
CA LEU A 196 -10.76 -5.49 -6.08
C LEU A 196 -10.59 -6.44 -7.26
N ALA A 197 -10.20 -5.89 -8.39
CA ALA A 197 -10.10 -6.65 -9.65
C ALA A 197 -8.71 -7.25 -9.87
N ASP A 198 -7.68 -6.73 -9.23
CA ASP A 198 -6.26 -7.11 -9.34
C ASP A 198 -5.79 -7.22 -10.81
N VAL A 199 -6.24 -6.28 -11.64
CA VAL A 199 -6.04 -6.36 -13.10
C VAL A 199 -4.58 -6.12 -13.52
N LYS A 200 -3.83 -5.36 -12.74
CA LYS A 200 -2.40 -5.12 -12.98
C LYS A 200 -1.53 -6.24 -12.42
N ASP A 201 -2.01 -6.91 -11.38
CA ASP A 201 -1.34 -8.04 -10.74
C ASP A 201 -1.90 -9.37 -11.27
N SER A 202 -1.18 -10.00 -12.19
CA SER A 202 -1.59 -11.31 -12.73
C SER A 202 -1.38 -12.47 -11.75
N SER A 203 -0.73 -12.27 -10.61
CA SER A 203 -0.74 -13.25 -9.52
C SER A 203 -2.04 -13.20 -8.72
N MET A 204 -2.67 -12.00 -8.65
CA MET A 204 -3.84 -11.67 -7.83
C MET A 204 -3.60 -11.86 -6.32
N LEU A 205 -2.36 -11.65 -5.87
CA LEU A 205 -1.90 -11.90 -4.50
C LEU A 205 -1.36 -10.66 -3.79
N HIS A 206 -1.04 -9.58 -4.53
CA HIS A 206 -0.38 -8.39 -3.98
C HIS A 206 -1.20 -7.70 -2.89
N ASN A 207 -2.48 -7.43 -3.17
CA ASN A 207 -3.37 -6.82 -2.18
C ASN A 207 -3.63 -7.74 -0.99
N ALA A 208 -3.83 -9.05 -1.24
CA ALA A 208 -4.04 -10.04 -0.18
C ALA A 208 -2.86 -10.08 0.79
N TYR A 209 -1.63 -10.19 0.27
CA TYR A 209 -0.43 -10.21 1.11
C TYR A 209 -0.21 -8.90 1.87
N SER A 210 -0.47 -7.75 1.24
CA SER A 210 -0.33 -6.45 1.89
C SER A 210 -1.36 -6.22 2.99
N PHE A 211 -2.60 -6.68 2.80
CA PHE A 211 -3.63 -6.64 3.85
C PHE A 211 -3.32 -7.60 5.00
N TYR A 212 -2.81 -8.79 4.68
CA TYR A 212 -2.27 -9.71 5.68
C TYR A 212 -1.20 -9.00 6.54
N LEU A 213 -0.17 -8.40 5.92
CA LEU A 213 0.85 -7.65 6.66
C LEU A 213 0.24 -6.51 7.49
N GLY A 214 -0.74 -5.79 6.93
CA GLY A 214 -1.46 -4.73 7.64
C GLY A 214 -2.16 -5.24 8.88
N ASN A 215 -2.86 -6.37 8.78
CA ASN A 215 -3.54 -6.99 9.92
C ASN A 215 -2.55 -7.52 10.96
N GLN A 216 -1.43 -8.13 10.53
CA GLN A 216 -0.40 -8.62 11.44
C GLN A 216 0.38 -7.50 12.15
N LEU A 217 0.55 -6.34 11.55
CA LEU A 217 1.35 -5.26 12.11
C LEU A 217 0.48 -4.17 12.75
N LEU A 218 -0.38 -3.53 11.98
CA LEU A 218 -1.26 -2.47 12.46
C LEU A 218 -2.40 -3.01 13.32
N GLY A 219 -2.97 -4.17 12.95
CA GLY A 219 -4.03 -4.83 13.72
C GLY A 219 -3.63 -5.14 15.16
N GLN A 220 -2.39 -5.57 15.41
CA GLN A 220 -1.85 -5.76 16.76
C GLN A 220 -1.85 -4.49 17.61
N GLN A 221 -1.92 -3.32 16.99
CA GLN A 221 -2.01 -2.03 17.67
C GLN A 221 -3.45 -1.51 17.79
N GLY A 222 -4.44 -2.30 17.37
CA GLY A 222 -5.84 -1.89 17.28
C GLY A 222 -6.09 -0.85 16.17
N LEU A 223 -5.21 -0.81 15.16
CA LEU A 223 -5.34 0.07 14.00
C LEU A 223 -5.90 -0.67 12.80
N TYR A 224 -6.60 0.07 11.94
CA TYR A 224 -7.31 -0.53 10.83
C TYR A 224 -6.38 -0.93 9.67
N SER A 225 -6.57 -2.15 9.23
CA SER A 225 -6.23 -2.68 7.91
C SER A 225 -7.43 -3.41 7.36
N SER A 226 -7.65 -3.42 6.05
CA SER A 226 -8.77 -4.15 5.46
C SER A 226 -8.61 -5.65 5.69
N ASP A 227 -9.67 -6.28 6.13
CA ASP A 227 -9.80 -7.73 6.04
C ASP A 227 -10.28 -8.13 4.64
N PHE A 228 -10.07 -9.38 4.22
CA PHE A 228 -10.23 -9.75 2.82
C PHE A 228 -10.49 -11.24 2.62
N VAL A 229 -11.17 -11.57 1.53
CA VAL A 229 -11.38 -12.95 1.08
C VAL A 229 -11.50 -13.00 -0.45
N PRO A 230 -10.92 -13.99 -1.14
CA PRO A 230 -11.15 -14.19 -2.55
C PRO A 230 -12.57 -14.70 -2.81
N VAL A 231 -13.17 -14.22 -3.90
CA VAL A 231 -14.55 -14.57 -4.29
C VAL A 231 -14.67 -14.75 -5.79
N SER A 232 -15.59 -15.61 -6.20
CA SER A 232 -16.09 -15.69 -7.58
C SER A 232 -17.22 -14.68 -7.75
N LEU A 233 -17.15 -13.85 -8.79
CA LEU A 233 -18.17 -12.86 -9.10
C LEU A 233 -19.02 -13.27 -10.28
N GLU A 234 -20.33 -13.11 -10.13
CA GLU A 234 -21.33 -13.25 -11.18
C GLU A 234 -22.13 -11.94 -11.32
N ILE A 235 -22.34 -11.46 -12.55
CA ILE A 235 -23.19 -10.30 -12.83
C ILE A 235 -24.29 -10.73 -13.82
N ASN A 236 -25.55 -10.60 -13.42
CA ASN A 236 -26.72 -10.97 -14.22
C ASN A 236 -26.60 -12.40 -14.80
N ASN A 237 -26.34 -13.37 -13.92
CA ASN A 237 -26.14 -14.78 -14.27
C ASN A 237 -24.98 -15.06 -15.24
N THR A 238 -24.05 -14.12 -15.37
CA THR A 238 -22.85 -14.29 -16.20
C THR A 238 -21.61 -14.28 -15.31
N TYR A 239 -20.78 -15.32 -15.41
CA TYR A 239 -19.49 -15.34 -14.73
C TYR A 239 -18.67 -14.10 -15.07
N TRP A 240 -18.17 -13.39 -14.03
CA TRP A 240 -17.48 -12.12 -14.21
C TRP A 240 -16.00 -12.17 -13.83
N GLY A 241 -15.56 -13.19 -13.11
CA GLY A 241 -14.16 -13.40 -12.75
C GLY A 241 -13.94 -13.61 -11.26
N MET A 242 -12.70 -13.84 -10.89
CA MET A 242 -12.25 -13.89 -9.51
C MET A 242 -11.91 -12.47 -9.04
N TYR A 243 -12.31 -12.13 -7.81
CA TYR A 243 -12.10 -10.83 -7.18
C TYR A 243 -11.62 -11.02 -5.74
N LEU A 244 -10.97 -10.01 -5.18
CA LEU A 244 -10.73 -9.93 -3.75
C LEU A 244 -11.82 -9.06 -3.12
N LEU A 245 -12.71 -9.69 -2.33
CA LEU A 245 -13.64 -8.95 -1.49
C LEU A 245 -12.87 -8.41 -0.29
N CYS A 246 -13.03 -7.14 -0.01
CA CYS A 246 -12.46 -6.48 1.15
C CYS A 246 -13.36 -5.35 1.63
N GLU A 247 -12.97 -4.76 2.72
CA GLU A 247 -13.70 -3.64 3.29
C GLU A 247 -13.39 -2.33 2.55
N GLN A 248 -14.28 -1.37 2.65
CA GLN A 248 -14.01 0.02 2.28
C GLN A 248 -13.38 0.72 3.47
N GLN A 249 -12.19 1.29 3.30
CA GLN A 249 -11.59 2.15 4.32
C GLN A 249 -12.46 3.40 4.50
N GLN A 250 -12.92 3.59 5.70
CA GLN A 250 -13.79 4.72 6.10
C GLN A 250 -13.75 4.88 7.62
N VAL A 251 -14.22 6.01 8.10
CA VAL A 251 -14.47 6.22 9.54
C VAL A 251 -15.61 5.30 9.98
N ASP A 252 -15.38 4.52 11.01
CA ASP A 252 -16.32 3.61 11.66
C ASP A 252 -15.63 3.08 12.93
N ASP A 253 -16.37 2.74 13.98
CA ASP A 253 -15.80 2.24 15.25
C ASP A 253 -14.92 1.01 15.08
N GLU A 254 -15.24 0.14 14.11
CA GLU A 254 -14.54 -1.11 13.82
C GLU A 254 -13.59 -0.99 12.60
N ARG A 255 -13.39 0.20 12.07
CA ARG A 255 -12.47 0.49 10.97
C ARG A 255 -11.48 1.58 11.37
N VAL A 256 -11.50 2.73 10.68
CA VAL A 256 -10.72 3.87 11.12
C VAL A 256 -11.44 4.53 12.30
N ASN A 257 -11.09 4.09 13.48
CA ASN A 257 -11.74 4.51 14.72
C ASN A 257 -11.23 5.90 15.15
N VAL A 258 -11.91 6.92 14.69
CA VAL A 258 -11.77 8.32 15.09
C VAL A 258 -13.17 8.92 15.23
N LEU A 259 -13.32 9.94 16.05
CA LEU A 259 -14.62 10.55 16.28
C LEU A 259 -15.26 11.03 14.96
N ASP A 260 -16.38 10.41 14.56
CA ASP A 260 -17.14 10.87 13.40
C ASP A 260 -17.89 12.17 13.76
N VAL A 261 -17.74 13.17 12.92
CA VAL A 261 -18.44 14.45 13.10
C VAL A 261 -19.97 14.30 13.02
N GLU A 262 -20.45 13.29 12.30
CA GLU A 262 -21.87 12.99 12.16
C GLU A 262 -22.53 12.60 13.51
N ASP A 263 -21.75 12.02 14.43
CA ASP A 263 -22.20 11.66 15.78
C ASP A 263 -22.36 12.87 16.72
N LEU A 264 -21.87 14.04 16.30
CA LEU A 264 -21.97 15.29 17.05
C LEU A 264 -23.09 16.21 16.59
N ASP A 265 -23.88 15.78 15.60
CA ASP A 265 -25.02 16.55 15.12
C ASP A 265 -26.10 16.67 16.22
N ASP A 266 -26.70 17.83 16.33
CA ASP A 266 -27.74 18.04 17.35
C ASP A 266 -29.07 17.38 16.96
N GLU A 267 -29.98 17.26 17.95
CA GLU A 267 -31.32 16.67 17.74
C GLU A 267 -32.17 17.43 16.71
N GLN A 268 -31.83 18.67 16.40
CA GLN A 268 -32.48 19.51 15.39
C GLN A 268 -31.87 19.33 14.00
N GLY A 269 -30.77 18.53 13.87
CA GLY A 269 -30.06 18.26 12.63
C GLY A 269 -29.11 19.39 12.24
N ASN A 270 -28.66 20.22 13.19
CA ASN A 270 -27.58 21.16 12.93
C ASN A 270 -26.24 20.45 13.01
N HIS A 271 -25.41 20.67 12.00
CA HIS A 271 -24.12 20.06 11.89
C HIS A 271 -23.09 20.69 12.81
N TYR A 272 -22.27 19.84 13.44
CA TYR A 272 -21.20 20.30 14.31
C TYR A 272 -20.10 21.05 13.54
N GLN A 273 -19.68 22.23 14.05
CA GLN A 273 -18.74 23.14 13.39
C GLN A 273 -17.37 23.25 14.10
N GLY A 274 -17.17 22.54 15.21
CA GLY A 274 -15.90 22.53 15.95
C GLY A 274 -14.81 21.78 15.21
N ASN A 275 -13.57 22.02 15.62
CA ASN A 275 -12.40 21.39 14.99
C ASN A 275 -11.86 20.17 15.77
N ASP A 276 -12.47 19.88 16.92
CA ASP A 276 -12.15 18.79 17.84
C ASP A 276 -12.89 17.50 17.45
N ILE A 277 -12.66 17.08 16.22
CA ILE A 277 -13.24 15.90 15.57
C ILE A 277 -12.16 14.94 15.11
N GLY A 278 -12.55 13.76 14.64
CA GLY A 278 -11.71 12.83 13.93
C GLY A 278 -11.53 13.22 12.47
N TYR A 279 -10.29 13.13 12.00
CA TYR A 279 -9.96 13.34 10.60
C TYR A 279 -9.32 12.07 10.03
N PHE A 280 -9.85 11.58 8.92
CA PHE A 280 -9.25 10.54 8.10
C PHE A 280 -8.98 11.11 6.72
N PHE A 281 -7.76 10.96 6.20
CA PHE A 281 -7.33 11.63 4.98
C PHE A 281 -6.21 10.86 4.27
N GLU A 282 -6.07 11.13 3.00
CA GLU A 282 -5.11 10.53 2.09
C GLU A 282 -4.06 11.56 1.65
N TYR A 283 -2.77 11.17 1.58
CA TYR A 283 -1.76 11.86 0.81
C TYR A 283 -1.98 11.50 -0.66
N ASP A 284 -2.35 12.48 -1.50
CA ASP A 284 -3.02 12.23 -2.76
C ASP A 284 -2.54 13.14 -3.88
N GLY A 285 -1.93 12.55 -4.90
CA GLY A 285 -1.53 13.23 -6.11
C GLY A 285 -2.71 13.59 -7.04
N TYR A 286 -3.89 12.99 -6.80
CA TYR A 286 -5.12 13.29 -7.54
C TYR A 286 -6.01 14.33 -6.85
N TYR A 287 -5.57 14.93 -5.74
CA TYR A 287 -6.32 15.90 -4.93
C TYR A 287 -7.00 17.01 -5.75
N TYR A 288 -6.36 17.45 -6.84
CA TYR A 288 -6.91 18.49 -7.73
C TYR A 288 -8.14 17.99 -8.50
N MET A 289 -8.20 16.72 -8.85
CA MET A 289 -9.36 16.12 -9.52
C MET A 289 -10.50 15.83 -8.53
N GLU A 290 -10.17 15.39 -7.33
CA GLU A 290 -11.14 15.12 -6.27
C GLU A 290 -11.75 16.41 -5.74
N GLY A 291 -10.99 17.48 -5.64
CA GLY A 291 -11.50 18.82 -5.32
C GLY A 291 -12.54 19.33 -6.33
N ASP A 292 -12.38 19.01 -7.62
CA ASP A 292 -13.37 19.35 -8.66
C ASP A 292 -14.68 18.55 -8.52
N THR A 293 -14.68 17.43 -7.80
CA THR A 293 -15.85 16.60 -7.52
C THR A 293 -16.52 16.92 -6.17
N GLY A 294 -15.95 17.85 -5.40
CA GLY A 294 -16.48 18.34 -4.14
C GLY A 294 -15.83 17.76 -2.88
N ASP A 295 -14.87 16.84 -3.02
CA ASP A 295 -14.14 16.33 -1.86
C ASP A 295 -13.24 17.43 -1.27
N PRO A 296 -13.15 17.57 0.05
CA PRO A 296 -12.33 18.61 0.66
C PRO A 296 -10.84 18.29 0.53
N THR A 297 -10.12 19.13 -0.16
CA THR A 297 -8.68 18.97 -0.42
C THR A 297 -7.87 20.16 0.05
N PHE A 298 -6.58 19.91 0.32
CA PHE A 298 -5.62 20.95 0.68
C PHE A 298 -4.19 20.54 0.36
N THR A 299 -3.26 21.47 0.43
CA THR A 299 -1.82 21.22 0.30
C THR A 299 -1.05 21.75 1.50
N ILE A 300 0.10 21.14 1.78
CA ILE A 300 1.08 21.68 2.73
C ILE A 300 2.40 21.96 2.00
N THR A 301 3.14 22.94 2.47
CA THR A 301 4.47 23.25 1.95
C THR A 301 5.52 22.52 2.77
N HIS A 302 6.29 21.67 2.13
CA HIS A 302 7.47 21.07 2.75
C HIS A 302 8.60 22.11 2.87
N PRO A 303 9.44 22.06 3.92
CA PRO A 303 10.60 22.96 4.05
C PRO A 303 11.58 22.84 2.88
N SER A 304 11.59 21.69 2.20
CA SER A 304 12.33 21.43 0.97
C SER A 304 11.63 20.30 0.21
N ASN A 305 11.62 20.39 -1.13
CA ASN A 305 11.19 19.28 -1.99
C ASN A 305 12.22 18.14 -2.00
N ASN A 306 13.43 18.41 -1.51
CA ASN A 306 14.50 17.43 -1.40
C ASN A 306 14.73 17.15 0.09
N ILE A 307 14.25 16.04 0.56
CA ILE A 307 14.46 15.57 1.94
C ILE A 307 15.76 14.76 1.98
N PRO A 308 16.70 15.04 2.90
CA PRO A 308 17.90 14.23 3.03
C PRO A 308 17.54 12.78 3.32
N THR A 309 18.33 11.82 2.82
CA THR A 309 18.15 10.40 3.13
C THR A 309 19.27 9.91 4.06
N PHE A 310 18.95 8.97 4.93
CA PHE A 310 19.91 8.41 5.89
C PHE A 310 21.06 7.64 5.23
N LYS A 311 20.94 7.26 3.96
CA LYS A 311 22.01 6.64 3.14
C LYS A 311 22.86 7.69 2.41
N GLY A 312 22.59 8.97 2.63
CA GLY A 312 23.24 10.09 1.93
C GLY A 312 22.48 10.49 0.66
N GLY A 313 22.69 11.74 0.24
CA GLY A 313 21.92 12.33 -0.86
C GLY A 313 20.53 12.80 -0.42
N TYR A 314 19.63 12.95 -1.37
CA TYR A 314 18.29 13.50 -1.18
C TYR A 314 17.25 12.67 -1.93
N ALA A 315 16.06 12.51 -1.33
CA ALA A 315 14.88 12.05 -2.02
C ALA A 315 14.06 13.27 -2.45
N TYR A 316 13.64 13.29 -3.70
CA TYR A 316 12.65 14.25 -4.17
C TYR A 316 11.27 13.80 -3.70
N CYS A 317 10.65 14.60 -2.85
CA CYS A 317 9.27 14.39 -2.42
C CYS A 317 8.41 15.41 -3.13
N GLY A 318 7.49 14.96 -3.99
CA GLY A 318 6.52 15.81 -4.68
C GLY A 318 5.72 16.65 -3.67
N GLN A 319 5.17 17.75 -4.16
CA GLN A 319 4.21 18.54 -3.39
C GLN A 319 2.79 18.10 -3.76
N ASN A 320 2.45 16.86 -3.44
CA ASN A 320 1.09 16.38 -3.58
C ASN A 320 0.18 17.02 -2.53
N GLY A 321 -1.12 16.94 -2.76
CA GLY A 321 -2.11 17.40 -1.81
C GLY A 321 -2.53 16.32 -0.83
N TYR A 322 -3.56 16.64 -0.12
CA TYR A 322 -4.28 15.76 0.78
C TYR A 322 -5.76 15.86 0.48
N THR A 323 -6.43 14.71 0.48
CA THR A 323 -7.89 14.61 0.35
C THR A 323 -8.47 14.08 1.64
N ILE A 324 -9.41 14.82 2.25
CA ILE A 324 -10.11 14.39 3.47
C ILE A 324 -11.15 13.36 3.06
N LYS A 325 -11.15 12.21 3.72
CA LYS A 325 -12.05 11.07 3.47
C LYS A 325 -13.11 10.90 4.56
N SER A 326 -12.92 11.53 5.73
CA SER A 326 -13.98 11.68 6.74
C SER A 326 -14.92 12.82 6.38
N THR A 327 -16.14 12.77 6.90
CA THR A 327 -17.10 13.88 6.78
C THR A 327 -16.54 15.12 7.48
N ILE A 328 -16.67 16.28 6.84
CA ILE A 328 -16.51 17.61 7.46
C ILE A 328 -17.62 18.53 6.97
N TYR A 329 -18.01 19.47 7.81
CA TYR A 329 -19.14 20.36 7.53
C TYR A 329 -18.73 21.82 7.30
N ALA A 330 -17.47 22.16 7.59
CA ALA A 330 -17.00 23.54 7.48
C ALA A 330 -15.59 23.64 6.95
N ASP A 331 -15.32 24.70 6.18
CA ASP A 331 -13.96 25.06 5.74
C ASP A 331 -13.01 25.32 6.92
N SER A 332 -13.52 25.72 8.09
CA SER A 332 -12.72 25.86 9.31
C SER A 332 -12.07 24.56 9.74
N GLN A 333 -12.77 23.43 9.61
CA GLN A 333 -12.28 22.09 9.94
C GLN A 333 -11.13 21.69 9.00
N LYS A 334 -11.32 21.88 7.67
CA LYS A 334 -10.26 21.67 6.68
C LYS A 334 -9.03 22.54 6.95
N ASN A 335 -9.23 23.84 7.18
CA ASN A 335 -8.16 24.79 7.41
C ASN A 335 -7.39 24.49 8.71
N TYR A 336 -8.10 24.00 9.73
CA TYR A 336 -7.48 23.54 10.97
C TYR A 336 -6.54 22.37 10.73
N LEU A 337 -7.03 21.31 10.05
CA LEU A 337 -6.21 20.14 9.71
C LEU A 337 -5.00 20.52 8.84
N GLN A 338 -5.22 21.33 7.81
CA GLN A 338 -4.14 21.82 6.94
C GLN A 338 -3.03 22.50 7.75
N LYS A 339 -3.39 23.41 8.63
CA LYS A 339 -2.43 24.17 9.44
C LYS A 339 -1.72 23.30 10.47
N TYR A 340 -2.45 22.36 11.08
CA TYR A 340 -1.89 21.36 11.96
C TYR A 340 -0.82 20.52 11.24
N LEU A 341 -1.16 19.89 10.11
CA LEU A 341 -0.22 19.05 9.35
C LEU A 341 0.97 19.86 8.81
N GLN A 342 0.74 21.09 8.33
CA GLN A 342 1.82 21.97 7.91
C GLN A 342 2.83 22.22 9.03
N ASN A 343 2.36 22.50 10.23
CA ASN A 343 3.20 22.76 11.38
C ASN A 343 3.82 21.49 11.96
N LEU A 344 3.10 20.37 11.97
CA LEU A 344 3.64 19.08 12.42
C LEU A 344 4.80 18.63 11.51
N PHE A 345 4.63 18.71 10.19
CA PHE A 345 5.70 18.39 9.25
C PHE A 345 6.93 19.29 9.43
N LYS A 346 6.69 20.61 9.53
CA LYS A 346 7.74 21.60 9.79
C LYS A 346 8.49 21.33 11.11
N MET A 347 7.76 20.99 12.16
CA MET A 347 8.33 20.64 13.48
C MET A 347 9.17 19.38 13.38
N SER A 348 8.65 18.33 12.74
CA SER A 348 9.35 17.05 12.52
C SER A 348 10.65 17.26 11.74
N TYR A 349 10.60 18.04 10.66
CA TYR A 349 11.78 18.36 9.87
C TYR A 349 12.83 19.12 10.69
N LYS A 350 12.42 20.14 11.44
CA LYS A 350 13.32 20.91 12.31
C LYS A 350 13.93 20.04 13.40
N ALA A 351 13.15 19.17 14.05
CA ALA A 351 13.63 18.29 15.10
C ALA A 351 14.60 17.23 14.57
N ILE A 352 14.27 16.57 13.45
CA ILE A 352 15.07 15.46 12.92
C ILE A 352 16.30 15.99 12.17
N VAL A 353 16.14 16.96 11.27
CA VAL A 353 17.22 17.41 10.38
C VAL A 353 18.04 18.53 11.03
N ASN A 354 17.38 19.56 11.57
CA ASN A 354 18.06 20.75 12.08
C ASN A 354 18.42 20.70 13.56
N LYS A 355 17.92 19.69 14.31
CA LYS A 355 18.08 19.59 15.79
C LYS A 355 17.54 20.82 16.53
N GLN A 356 16.44 21.38 16.02
CA GLN A 356 15.71 22.52 16.59
C GLN A 356 14.34 22.03 17.06
N TYR A 357 14.00 22.31 18.31
CA TYR A 357 12.84 21.74 18.97
C TYR A 357 11.76 22.80 19.21
N PHE A 358 10.57 22.51 18.67
CA PHE A 358 9.36 23.31 18.81
C PHE A 358 8.23 22.42 19.30
N ALA A 359 7.28 22.96 20.01
CA ALA A 359 6.06 22.29 20.41
C ALA A 359 4.84 23.10 19.95
N PHE A 360 3.69 22.47 19.83
CA PHE A 360 2.45 23.19 19.57
C PHE A 360 2.01 24.03 20.77
N ASP A 361 1.31 25.12 20.48
CA ASP A 361 0.45 25.80 21.44
C ASP A 361 -0.78 24.95 21.82
N ALA A 362 -1.60 25.44 22.76
CA ALA A 362 -2.76 24.71 23.26
C ALA A 362 -3.77 24.35 22.15
N ASP A 363 -3.91 25.22 21.16
CA ASP A 363 -4.84 25.04 20.04
C ASP A 363 -4.25 24.21 18.90
N LYS A 364 -3.02 23.75 19.04
CA LYS A 364 -2.27 23.00 18.01
C LYS A 364 -2.15 23.72 16.66
N GLN A 365 -2.16 25.04 16.69
CA GLN A 365 -2.13 25.84 15.48
C GLN A 365 -0.83 26.62 15.28
N ASN A 366 -0.01 26.82 16.32
CA ASN A 366 1.25 27.52 16.20
C ASN A 366 2.39 26.77 16.89
N LEU A 367 3.61 26.99 16.42
CA LEU A 367 4.81 26.40 16.99
C LEU A 367 5.49 27.39 17.93
N LEU A 368 5.74 26.95 19.16
CA LEU A 368 6.46 27.67 20.20
C LEU A 368 7.81 26.98 20.47
N ALA A 369 8.79 27.73 20.97
CA ALA A 369 10.06 27.13 21.37
C ALA A 369 9.82 26.06 22.47
N SER A 370 10.43 24.88 22.28
CA SER A 370 10.27 23.75 23.19
C SER A 370 11.51 23.57 24.08
N GLY A 371 11.29 23.09 25.30
CA GLY A 371 12.32 22.61 26.19
C GLY A 371 12.79 21.17 25.93
N ALA A 372 12.29 20.50 24.88
CA ALA A 372 12.67 19.13 24.50
C ALA A 372 14.18 19.03 24.27
N LYS A 373 14.76 17.89 24.59
CA LYS A 373 16.21 17.63 24.49
C LYS A 373 16.58 16.81 23.26
N ASP A 374 15.61 16.08 22.70
CA ASP A 374 15.77 15.21 21.56
C ASP A 374 14.49 15.17 20.72
N SER A 375 14.62 14.64 19.50
CA SER A 375 13.49 14.55 18.55
C SER A 375 12.52 13.42 18.88
N GLU A 376 12.96 12.35 19.54
CA GLU A 376 12.08 11.21 19.86
C GLU A 376 11.05 11.62 20.92
N SER A 377 11.53 12.12 22.09
CA SER A 377 10.66 12.55 23.18
C SER A 377 9.70 13.67 22.79
N LEU A 378 10.07 14.50 21.81
CA LEU A 378 9.21 15.52 21.25
C LEU A 378 8.14 14.93 20.33
N LEU A 379 8.54 14.16 19.30
CA LEU A 379 7.65 13.77 18.21
C LEU A 379 6.64 12.69 18.62
N GLN A 380 6.98 11.80 19.55
CA GLN A 380 6.03 10.82 20.10
C GLN A 380 4.81 11.43 20.81
N GLN A 381 4.84 12.73 21.10
CA GLN A 381 3.69 13.45 21.66
C GLN A 381 2.64 13.76 20.58
N TYR A 382 3.04 13.83 19.31
CA TYR A 382 2.22 14.31 18.20
C TYR A 382 2.08 13.32 17.05
N VAL A 383 2.91 12.27 17.04
CA VAL A 383 2.91 11.22 16.02
C VAL A 383 2.82 9.88 16.73
N ASP A 384 1.96 9.02 16.26
CA ASP A 384 1.96 7.62 16.63
C ASP A 384 3.13 6.94 15.91
N ILE A 385 4.23 6.82 16.67
CA ILE A 385 5.49 6.32 16.11
C ILE A 385 5.39 4.84 15.75
N ASN A 386 4.63 4.05 16.49
CA ASN A 386 4.50 2.63 16.22
C ASN A 386 3.73 2.40 14.91
N SER A 387 2.64 3.14 14.70
CA SER A 387 1.89 3.07 13.42
C SER A 387 2.76 3.48 12.22
N LEU A 388 3.61 4.50 12.40
CA LEU A 388 4.53 4.92 11.35
C LEU A 388 5.62 3.87 11.07
N VAL A 389 6.11 3.17 12.10
CA VAL A 389 7.08 2.07 11.98
C VAL A 389 6.47 0.92 11.19
N ASP A 390 5.27 0.48 11.55
CA ASP A 390 4.59 -0.62 10.87
C ASP A 390 4.23 -0.27 9.43
N THR A 391 3.70 0.93 9.20
CA THR A 391 3.46 1.42 7.83
C THR A 391 4.75 1.48 7.01
N TYR A 392 5.86 1.96 7.60
CA TYR A 392 7.15 1.94 6.92
C TYR A 392 7.58 0.52 6.53
N ILE A 393 7.43 -0.46 7.42
CA ILE A 393 7.79 -1.87 7.16
C ILE A 393 6.95 -2.43 6.01
N ILE A 394 5.63 -2.23 6.03
CA ILE A 394 4.73 -2.68 4.96
C ILE A 394 5.16 -2.08 3.61
N GLN A 395 5.42 -0.78 3.58
CA GLN A 395 5.81 -0.08 2.35
C GLN A 395 7.24 -0.44 1.89
N GLU A 396 8.13 -0.74 2.81
CA GLU A 396 9.48 -1.19 2.47
C GLU A 396 9.48 -2.63 1.94
N ILE A 397 8.63 -3.51 2.48
CA ILE A 397 8.44 -4.87 1.95
C ILE A 397 7.84 -4.81 0.55
N SER A 398 6.72 -4.13 0.38
CA SER A 398 5.94 -4.13 -0.87
C SER A 398 6.60 -3.38 -2.01
N CYS A 399 7.43 -2.38 -1.72
CA CYS A 399 7.97 -1.44 -2.72
C CYS A 399 6.86 -0.86 -3.61
N ASP A 400 5.73 -0.47 -3.00
CA ASP A 400 4.63 0.10 -3.73
C ASP A 400 5.03 1.44 -4.39
N PRO A 401 4.90 1.55 -5.73
CA PRO A 401 5.29 2.76 -6.45
C PRO A 401 4.41 3.98 -6.14
N ASP A 402 3.22 3.76 -5.63
CA ASP A 402 2.23 4.81 -5.41
C ASP A 402 2.36 5.51 -4.05
N ILE A 403 3.18 5.02 -3.11
CA ILE A 403 3.35 5.63 -1.78
C ILE A 403 3.80 7.10 -1.79
N GLY A 404 4.48 7.53 -2.84
CA GLY A 404 4.87 8.92 -3.05
C GLY A 404 3.85 9.73 -3.87
N TRP A 405 2.73 9.10 -4.26
CA TRP A 405 1.74 9.71 -5.13
C TRP A 405 0.33 9.70 -4.54
N SER A 406 -0.22 8.55 -4.18
CA SER A 406 -1.59 8.40 -3.65
C SER A 406 -1.71 7.17 -2.74
N SER A 407 -2.91 6.89 -2.28
CA SER A 407 -3.25 5.69 -1.48
C SER A 407 -2.47 5.54 -0.17
N PHE A 408 -1.94 6.63 0.35
CA PHE A 408 -1.22 6.68 1.62
C PHE A 408 -2.08 7.38 2.67
N TYR A 409 -2.69 6.59 3.56
CA TYR A 409 -3.73 7.05 4.47
C TYR A 409 -3.21 7.36 5.87
N MET A 410 -3.83 8.36 6.48
CA MET A 410 -3.52 8.84 7.82
C MET A 410 -4.79 9.29 8.52
N SER A 411 -4.74 9.28 9.84
CA SER A 411 -5.81 9.83 10.68
C SER A 411 -5.26 10.65 11.83
N VAL A 412 -6.10 11.49 12.39
CA VAL A 412 -5.86 12.15 13.67
C VAL A 412 -7.20 12.42 14.36
N ASP A 413 -7.36 11.97 15.58
CA ASP A 413 -8.52 12.28 16.40
C ASP A 413 -8.20 13.44 17.35
N MET A 414 -8.74 14.61 17.03
CA MET A 414 -8.54 15.85 17.79
C MET A 414 -9.56 16.03 18.94
N SER A 415 -10.47 15.08 19.11
CA SER A 415 -11.44 15.12 20.20
C SER A 415 -10.77 15.03 21.57
N ALA A 416 -11.53 15.34 22.61
CA ALA A 416 -11.05 15.24 23.98
C ALA A 416 -10.74 13.80 24.42
N THR A 417 -11.34 12.81 23.79
CA THR A 417 -11.11 11.37 24.02
C THR A 417 -10.09 10.77 23.06
N GLY A 418 -9.79 11.47 21.97
CA GLY A 418 -8.80 11.04 20.98
C GLY A 418 -7.37 11.13 21.46
N ASN A 419 -6.47 10.35 20.85
CA ASN A 419 -5.04 10.37 21.18
C ASN A 419 -4.33 11.63 20.67
N GLN A 420 -4.96 12.40 19.79
CA GLN A 420 -4.49 13.64 19.18
C GLN A 420 -3.12 13.52 18.49
N LYS A 421 -2.79 12.33 18.00
CA LYS A 421 -1.56 12.03 17.28
C LYS A 421 -1.84 11.69 15.83
N LEU A 422 -0.94 12.13 14.95
CA LEU A 422 -0.96 11.68 13.56
C LEU A 422 -0.66 10.18 13.53
N THR A 423 -1.62 9.40 13.07
CA THR A 423 -1.59 7.93 13.00
C THR A 423 -1.58 7.50 11.54
N PHE A 424 -0.79 6.49 11.20
CA PHE A 424 -0.65 5.92 9.86
C PHE A 424 -1.32 4.56 9.84
N GLN A 425 -2.31 4.37 8.97
CA GLN A 425 -3.11 3.15 8.92
C GLN A 425 -3.84 2.99 7.59
N ALA A 426 -4.63 1.94 7.44
CA ALA A 426 -5.41 1.64 6.26
C ALA A 426 -4.56 1.45 4.98
N PRO A 427 -3.58 0.52 4.97
CA PRO A 427 -2.80 0.21 3.78
C PRO A 427 -3.72 -0.17 2.61
N TRP A 428 -3.37 0.30 1.39
CA TRP A 428 -4.27 0.17 0.24
C TRP A 428 -3.54 0.27 -1.09
N ASP A 429 -4.09 -0.41 -2.14
CA ASP A 429 -3.74 -0.25 -3.58
C ASP A 429 -2.34 -0.75 -3.97
N TYR A 430 -2.05 -2.01 -3.66
CA TYR A 430 -0.75 -2.65 -3.92
C TYR A 430 -0.67 -3.37 -5.27
N ASP A 431 -1.60 -3.15 -6.19
CA ASP A 431 -1.66 -3.88 -7.46
C ASP A 431 -0.46 -3.65 -8.39
N SER A 432 0.33 -2.60 -8.15
CA SER A 432 1.56 -2.27 -8.88
C SER A 432 2.86 -2.58 -8.11
N ALA A 433 2.75 -3.13 -6.90
CA ALA A 433 3.85 -3.40 -5.97
C ALA A 433 4.68 -4.65 -6.33
N TYR A 434 5.51 -5.11 -5.40
CA TYR A 434 6.28 -6.37 -5.46
C TYR A 434 7.11 -6.54 -6.73
N GLY A 435 7.72 -5.43 -7.18
CA GLY A 435 8.71 -5.42 -8.27
C GLY A 435 8.14 -5.61 -9.68
N ILE A 436 6.83 -5.64 -9.88
CA ILE A 436 6.25 -5.77 -11.23
C ILE A 436 6.36 -4.50 -12.07
N LYS A 437 6.35 -3.31 -11.45
CA LYS A 437 6.49 -2.05 -12.17
C LYS A 437 7.92 -1.83 -12.62
N ASN A 438 8.09 -1.48 -13.90
CA ASN A 438 9.41 -1.27 -14.49
C ASN A 438 10.20 -0.15 -13.77
N GLY A 439 11.43 -0.46 -13.39
CA GLY A 439 12.32 0.49 -12.72
C GLY A 439 12.08 0.65 -11.21
N VAL A 440 11.18 -0.13 -10.62
CA VAL A 440 10.86 -0.08 -9.19
C VAL A 440 11.31 -1.37 -8.51
N VAL A 441 12.55 -1.38 -8.02
CA VAL A 441 13.15 -2.48 -7.24
C VAL A 441 12.86 -3.88 -7.83
N ASN A 442 12.99 -4.00 -9.16
CA ASN A 442 12.63 -5.25 -9.86
C ASN A 442 13.47 -6.46 -9.43
N ASP A 443 14.64 -6.25 -8.84
CA ASP A 443 15.54 -7.27 -8.29
C ASP A 443 15.34 -7.56 -6.80
N GLY A 444 14.39 -6.92 -6.15
CA GLY A 444 14.12 -7.04 -4.71
C GLY A 444 15.17 -6.38 -3.80
N LEU A 445 16.17 -5.69 -4.34
CA LEU A 445 17.31 -5.17 -3.60
C LEU A 445 17.28 -3.64 -3.41
N GLY A 446 17.86 -3.18 -2.32
CA GLY A 446 17.94 -1.75 -1.99
C GLY A 446 16.76 -1.22 -1.19
N TYR A 447 16.97 -0.08 -0.51
CA TYR A 447 15.89 0.61 0.20
C TYR A 447 14.96 1.31 -0.80
N TYR A 448 13.66 1.23 -0.55
CA TYR A 448 12.63 1.85 -1.39
C TYR A 448 11.83 2.93 -0.63
N ALA A 449 11.05 2.56 0.38
CA ALA A 449 10.14 3.49 1.06
C ALA A 449 10.87 4.70 1.67
N ALA A 450 12.09 4.51 2.14
CA ALA A 450 12.97 5.59 2.59
C ALA A 450 13.41 6.59 1.50
N LYS A 451 13.18 6.27 0.23
CA LYS A 451 13.59 7.06 -0.94
C LYS A 451 12.44 7.27 -1.96
N GLY A 452 11.32 6.59 -1.76
CA GLY A 452 10.21 6.48 -2.73
C GLY A 452 9.34 7.72 -2.88
N GLY A 453 9.76 8.87 -2.36
CA GLY A 453 9.06 10.14 -2.55
C GLY A 453 7.99 10.46 -1.52
N ASN A 454 7.69 9.55 -0.58
CA ASN A 454 6.80 9.86 0.54
C ASN A 454 7.55 10.74 1.57
N PRO A 455 7.05 11.96 1.85
CA PRO A 455 7.78 12.91 2.69
C PRO A 455 7.88 12.46 4.16
N TRP A 456 6.86 11.79 4.70
CA TRP A 456 6.84 11.32 6.09
C TRP A 456 7.84 10.18 6.30
N LEU A 457 7.77 9.13 5.46
CA LEU A 457 8.65 7.96 5.56
C LEU A 457 10.13 8.37 5.36
N THR A 458 10.40 9.17 4.33
CA THR A 458 11.76 9.65 4.05
C THR A 458 12.30 10.48 5.22
N LEU A 459 11.49 11.38 5.78
CA LEU A 459 11.91 12.24 6.87
C LEU A 459 12.26 11.45 8.13
N PHE A 460 11.38 10.58 8.59
CA PHE A 460 11.58 9.85 9.84
C PHE A 460 12.73 8.85 9.78
N MET A 461 13.00 8.27 8.61
CA MET A 461 14.16 7.39 8.41
C MET A 461 15.51 8.11 8.60
N ASN A 462 15.57 9.45 8.64
CA ASN A 462 16.79 10.18 9.02
C ASN A 462 17.07 10.13 10.53
N ALA A 463 16.08 9.86 11.37
CA ALA A 463 16.27 9.72 12.82
C ALA A 463 16.83 8.32 13.15
N SER A 464 17.96 8.25 13.86
CA SER A 464 18.55 6.96 14.26
C SER A 464 17.61 6.17 15.17
N TRP A 465 16.98 6.84 16.15
CA TRP A 465 16.02 6.21 17.06
C TRP A 465 14.82 5.58 16.31
N PHE A 466 14.36 6.20 15.21
CA PHE A 466 13.29 5.62 14.39
C PHE A 466 13.75 4.34 13.69
N ARG A 467 14.95 4.36 13.09
CA ARG A 467 15.53 3.15 12.49
C ARG A 467 15.75 2.04 13.51
N ASP A 468 16.11 2.38 14.74
CA ASP A 468 16.27 1.39 15.80
C ASP A 468 14.91 0.76 16.20
N LYS A 469 13.82 1.53 16.18
CA LYS A 469 12.46 0.98 16.35
C LYS A 469 12.05 0.08 15.18
N VAL A 470 12.34 0.48 13.94
CA VAL A 470 12.12 -0.37 12.76
C VAL A 470 12.84 -1.71 12.90
N LYS A 471 14.11 -1.70 13.32
CA LYS A 471 14.86 -2.94 13.54
C LYS A 471 14.26 -3.81 14.64
N SER A 472 13.87 -3.20 15.76
CA SER A 472 13.24 -3.94 16.86
C SER A 472 11.93 -4.59 16.45
N ARG A 473 11.10 -3.85 15.70
CA ARG A 473 9.82 -4.34 15.18
C ARG A 473 10.02 -5.43 14.13
N TRP A 474 11.02 -5.28 13.26
CA TRP A 474 11.38 -6.34 12.30
C TRP A 474 11.75 -7.64 13.01
N LYS A 475 12.56 -7.56 14.07
CA LYS A 475 12.92 -8.72 14.89
C LYS A 475 11.71 -9.39 15.51
N GLU A 476 10.82 -8.62 16.06
CA GLU A 476 9.58 -9.11 16.66
C GLU A 476 8.73 -9.85 15.61
N MET A 477 8.51 -9.25 14.45
CA MET A 477 7.77 -9.84 13.33
C MET A 477 8.39 -11.18 12.85
N VAL A 478 9.72 -11.24 12.72
CA VAL A 478 10.43 -12.48 12.36
C VAL A 478 10.23 -13.55 13.44
N ASN A 479 10.38 -13.19 14.71
CA ASN A 479 10.23 -14.15 15.82
C ASN A 479 8.79 -14.62 15.99
N GLN A 480 7.80 -13.85 15.60
CA GLN A 480 6.38 -14.21 15.62
C GLN A 480 5.96 -15.07 14.42
N GLY A 481 6.84 -15.31 13.46
CA GLY A 481 6.52 -16.13 12.29
C GLY A 481 5.70 -15.43 11.20
N VAL A 482 5.50 -14.10 11.30
CA VAL A 482 4.65 -13.34 10.36
C VAL A 482 5.07 -13.53 8.90
N LEU A 483 6.37 -13.66 8.62
CA LEU A 483 6.87 -13.85 7.25
C LEU A 483 6.53 -15.24 6.72
N GLN A 484 6.67 -16.29 7.55
CA GLN A 484 6.38 -17.67 7.19
C GLN A 484 4.87 -17.86 6.94
N GLU A 485 4.02 -17.32 7.79
CA GLU A 485 2.56 -17.36 7.61
C GLU A 485 2.13 -16.62 6.33
N GLY A 486 2.79 -15.49 6.01
CA GLY A 486 2.53 -14.79 4.77
C GLY A 486 2.84 -15.60 3.52
N PHE A 487 3.93 -16.40 3.52
CA PHE A 487 4.20 -17.35 2.44
C PHE A 487 3.16 -18.48 2.38
N GLN A 488 2.73 -19.00 3.53
CA GLN A 488 1.70 -20.02 3.58
C GLN A 488 0.37 -19.52 2.96
N LEU A 489 -0.02 -18.27 3.25
CA LEU A 489 -1.18 -17.62 2.64
C LEU A 489 -1.08 -17.61 1.11
N LEU A 490 0.09 -17.22 0.55
CA LEU A 490 0.31 -17.21 -0.89
C LEU A 490 0.18 -18.60 -1.52
N GLU A 491 0.75 -19.63 -0.88
CA GLU A 491 0.66 -21.01 -1.33
C GLU A 491 -0.77 -21.56 -1.27
N ASP A 492 -1.50 -21.26 -0.22
CA ASP A 492 -2.89 -21.67 -0.04
C ASP A 492 -3.77 -21.10 -1.15
N TYR A 493 -3.67 -19.80 -1.43
CA TYR A 493 -4.44 -19.19 -2.49
C TYR A 493 -4.10 -19.77 -3.85
N ALA A 494 -2.82 -19.87 -4.17
CA ALA A 494 -2.36 -20.36 -5.45
C ALA A 494 -2.75 -21.83 -5.68
N SER A 495 -2.70 -22.67 -4.66
CA SER A 495 -3.00 -24.11 -4.78
C SER A 495 -4.50 -24.42 -4.77
N LYS A 496 -5.28 -23.75 -3.92
CA LYS A 496 -6.72 -24.03 -3.77
C LYS A 496 -7.55 -23.58 -4.98
N TYR A 497 -7.19 -22.48 -5.62
CA TYR A 497 -8.06 -21.84 -6.61
C TYR A 497 -7.56 -21.91 -8.05
N VAL A 498 -6.73 -22.88 -8.40
CA VAL A 498 -6.13 -23.07 -9.75
C VAL A 498 -7.18 -23.01 -10.88
N ASN A 499 -8.31 -23.67 -10.69
CA ASN A 499 -9.37 -23.67 -11.71
C ASN A 499 -10.02 -22.31 -11.88
N GLU A 500 -10.18 -21.58 -10.77
CA GLU A 500 -10.79 -20.25 -10.81
C GLU A 500 -9.85 -19.22 -11.45
N TYR A 501 -8.55 -19.28 -11.18
CA TYR A 501 -7.57 -18.48 -11.92
C TYR A 501 -7.66 -18.75 -13.43
N SER A 502 -7.76 -20.02 -13.85
CA SER A 502 -7.92 -20.39 -15.25
C SER A 502 -9.20 -19.80 -15.86
N ASN A 503 -10.32 -19.87 -15.15
CA ASN A 503 -11.59 -19.29 -15.56
C ASN A 503 -11.50 -17.76 -15.66
N ASN A 504 -10.86 -17.12 -14.69
CA ASN A 504 -10.65 -15.68 -14.67
C ASN A 504 -9.86 -15.19 -15.90
N PHE A 505 -8.74 -15.83 -16.23
CA PHE A 505 -7.93 -15.44 -17.38
C PHE A 505 -8.57 -15.85 -18.72
N THR A 506 -9.45 -16.85 -18.74
CA THR A 506 -10.29 -17.13 -19.91
C THR A 506 -11.30 -16.02 -20.15
N LYS A 507 -11.92 -15.51 -19.09
CA LYS A 507 -12.86 -14.38 -19.14
C LYS A 507 -12.16 -13.05 -19.46
N TRP A 508 -11.00 -12.83 -18.83
CA TRP A 508 -10.23 -11.59 -18.91
C TRP A 508 -8.79 -11.84 -19.42
N PRO A 509 -8.63 -12.18 -20.72
CA PRO A 509 -7.30 -12.48 -21.27
C PRO A 509 -6.32 -11.30 -21.18
N ASN A 510 -6.84 -10.08 -21.10
CA ASN A 510 -6.04 -8.85 -20.98
C ASN A 510 -5.61 -8.55 -19.52
N SER A 511 -5.85 -9.45 -18.57
CA SER A 511 -5.37 -9.32 -17.19
C SER A 511 -4.20 -10.26 -16.86
N ILE A 512 -3.71 -11.04 -17.82
CA ILE A 512 -2.46 -11.81 -17.70
C ILE A 512 -1.28 -11.02 -18.29
N PHE A 513 -0.09 -11.07 -17.71
CA PHE A 513 1.05 -10.20 -18.06
C PHE A 513 1.38 -10.17 -19.55
N TRP A 514 1.33 -11.32 -20.24
CA TRP A 514 1.59 -11.41 -21.67
C TRP A 514 0.71 -10.47 -22.53
N SER A 515 -0.53 -10.32 -22.16
CA SER A 515 -1.55 -9.53 -22.90
C SER A 515 -2.17 -8.43 -22.04
N SER A 516 -1.55 -8.09 -20.92
CA SER A 516 -2.07 -7.12 -19.95
C SER A 516 -2.30 -5.74 -20.58
N GLU A 517 -3.40 -5.12 -20.23
CA GLU A 517 -3.66 -3.70 -20.51
C GLU A 517 -2.62 -2.78 -19.84
N ALA A 518 -1.98 -3.23 -18.73
CA ALA A 518 -0.91 -2.53 -18.03
C ALA A 518 0.50 -2.87 -18.56
N GLN A 519 0.65 -3.62 -19.66
CA GLN A 519 1.93 -4.14 -20.14
C GLN A 519 3.01 -3.06 -20.33
N GLY A 520 2.61 -1.82 -20.66
CA GLY A 520 3.52 -0.69 -20.80
C GLY A 520 4.24 -0.32 -19.50
N GLU A 521 3.64 -0.62 -18.35
CA GLU A 521 4.17 -0.31 -17.02
C GLU A 521 5.00 -1.45 -16.42
N LEU A 522 4.86 -2.68 -16.94
CA LEU A 522 5.49 -3.87 -16.38
C LEU A 522 6.99 -3.94 -16.67
N THR A 523 7.75 -4.57 -15.76
CA THR A 523 9.14 -4.92 -16.01
C THR A 523 9.25 -5.95 -17.15
N ASN A 524 10.33 -5.86 -17.93
CA ASN A 524 10.52 -6.74 -19.07
C ASN A 524 10.60 -8.24 -18.69
N THR A 525 10.99 -8.55 -17.45
CA THR A 525 11.10 -9.92 -16.95
C THR A 525 9.78 -10.69 -17.02
N ILE A 526 8.65 -10.02 -16.73
CA ILE A 526 7.34 -10.67 -16.62
C ILE A 526 6.45 -10.51 -17.85
N LYS A 527 6.80 -9.64 -18.79
CA LYS A 527 5.98 -9.37 -20.00
C LYS A 527 5.68 -10.59 -20.86
N GLY A 528 6.47 -11.65 -20.73
CA GLY A 528 6.26 -12.92 -21.46
C GLY A 528 5.45 -13.96 -20.68
N TYR A 529 5.00 -13.68 -19.48
CA TYR A 529 4.31 -14.66 -18.63
C TYR A 529 2.87 -14.85 -19.09
N THR A 530 2.49 -16.11 -19.31
CA THR A 530 1.20 -16.51 -19.88
C THR A 530 0.34 -17.32 -18.91
N THR A 531 0.87 -17.65 -17.72
CA THR A 531 0.15 -18.45 -16.71
C THR A 531 0.23 -17.77 -15.35
N GLN A 532 -0.84 -17.92 -14.56
CA GLN A 532 -0.87 -17.44 -13.18
C GLN A 532 0.30 -18.02 -12.36
N LYS A 533 0.63 -19.29 -12.54
CA LYS A 533 1.75 -19.92 -11.84
C LYS A 533 3.11 -19.25 -12.10
N GLN A 534 3.35 -18.74 -13.31
CA GLN A 534 4.56 -17.95 -13.57
C GLN A 534 4.56 -16.63 -12.80
N CYS A 535 3.39 -15.97 -12.72
CA CYS A 535 3.23 -14.69 -12.03
C CYS A 535 3.37 -14.85 -10.52
N GLU A 536 2.74 -15.85 -9.94
CA GLU A 536 2.87 -16.25 -8.54
C GLU A 536 4.33 -16.61 -8.20
N THR A 537 4.98 -17.45 -9.01
CA THR A 537 6.39 -17.82 -8.80
C THR A 537 7.32 -16.61 -8.85
N TYR A 538 7.01 -15.61 -9.71
CA TYR A 538 7.76 -14.36 -9.72
C TYR A 538 7.61 -13.60 -8.40
N MET A 539 6.37 -13.40 -7.94
CA MET A 539 6.12 -12.73 -6.66
C MET A 539 6.82 -13.44 -5.50
N TYR A 540 6.68 -14.76 -5.43
CA TYR A 540 7.30 -15.59 -4.39
C TYR A 540 8.84 -15.41 -4.36
N ASN A 541 9.50 -15.56 -5.50
CA ASN A 541 10.95 -15.43 -5.61
C ASN A 541 11.43 -13.99 -5.34
N TRP A 542 10.68 -13.00 -5.81
CA TRP A 542 10.98 -11.61 -5.54
C TRP A 542 10.85 -11.31 -4.05
N LEU A 543 9.75 -11.73 -3.43
CA LEU A 543 9.47 -11.52 -2.02
C LEU A 543 10.53 -12.22 -1.14
N HIS A 544 10.88 -13.46 -1.44
CA HIS A 544 11.97 -14.17 -0.78
C HIS A 544 13.30 -13.38 -0.83
N THR A 545 13.67 -12.89 -2.00
CA THR A 545 14.87 -12.06 -2.18
C THR A 545 14.76 -10.77 -1.36
N ARG A 546 13.59 -10.13 -1.37
CA ARG A 546 13.29 -8.89 -0.66
C ARG A 546 13.43 -9.04 0.85
N LEU A 547 12.79 -10.05 1.41
CA LEU A 547 12.80 -10.30 2.86
C LEU A 547 14.20 -10.67 3.35
N ASN A 548 14.95 -11.47 2.61
CA ASN A 548 16.36 -11.76 2.93
C ASN A 548 17.23 -10.50 2.88
N TYR A 549 17.03 -9.65 1.87
CA TYR A 549 17.73 -8.37 1.81
C TYR A 549 17.42 -7.49 3.03
N LEU A 550 16.15 -7.30 3.36
CA LEU A 550 15.74 -6.46 4.48
C LEU A 550 16.18 -7.03 5.83
N THR A 551 16.08 -8.34 6.03
CA THR A 551 16.59 -9.00 7.24
C THR A 551 18.08 -8.74 7.40
N LYS A 552 18.87 -8.87 6.36
CA LYS A 552 20.30 -8.56 6.38
C LYS A 552 20.60 -7.08 6.65
N GLU A 553 19.80 -6.16 6.12
CA GLU A 553 19.98 -4.73 6.33
C GLU A 553 19.52 -4.26 7.73
N PHE A 554 18.44 -4.85 8.27
CA PHE A 554 17.93 -4.52 9.59
C PHE A 554 18.63 -5.30 10.71
N TYR A 555 19.21 -6.46 10.39
CA TYR A 555 19.81 -7.42 11.33
C TYR A 555 21.14 -7.97 10.81
N LYS A 556 22.15 -7.12 10.64
CA LYS A 556 23.50 -7.57 10.24
C LYS A 556 24.12 -8.61 11.17
N GLU A 557 23.64 -8.73 12.39
CA GLU A 557 24.10 -9.63 13.45
C GLU A 557 23.25 -10.91 13.59
N MET A 558 22.14 -11.04 12.85
CA MET A 558 21.29 -12.23 12.84
C MET A 558 21.54 -13.09 11.59
N ASP A 559 21.28 -14.36 11.74
CA ASP A 559 21.25 -15.27 10.60
C ASP A 559 20.21 -14.81 9.57
N VAL A 560 20.59 -14.91 8.32
CA VAL A 560 19.71 -14.57 7.20
C VAL A 560 18.59 -15.61 7.16
N ILE A 561 17.36 -15.18 6.88
CA ILE A 561 16.24 -16.08 6.63
C ILE A 561 16.64 -17.07 5.54
N THR A 562 16.65 -18.37 5.86
CA THR A 562 17.00 -19.43 4.92
C THR A 562 15.75 -19.91 4.16
N ASN A 563 15.94 -20.68 3.10
CA ASN A 563 14.83 -21.31 2.40
C ASN A 563 14.06 -22.30 3.30
N GLU A 564 14.71 -22.79 4.36
CA GLU A 564 14.09 -23.68 5.35
C GLU A 564 13.23 -22.91 6.35
N ASP A 565 13.52 -21.62 6.58
CA ASP A 565 12.77 -20.76 7.47
C ASP A 565 11.51 -20.17 6.79
N ILE A 566 11.43 -20.26 5.47
CA ILE A 566 10.35 -19.67 4.66
C ILE A 566 9.51 -20.76 3.95
N ASN A 567 9.95 -22.03 3.95
CA ASN A 567 9.23 -23.13 3.29
C ASN A 567 8.47 -24.00 4.29
#